data_1c8563226a99892d9c14b8e4495e4982
#
_entry.id   1c8563226a99892d9c14b8e4495e4982
#
_cell.length_a   1.000
_cell.length_b   1.000
_cell.length_c   1.000
_cell.angle_alpha   90.00
_cell.angle_beta   90.00
_cell.angle_gamma   90.00
#
_symmetry.space_group_name_H-M   'P 1'
#
loop_
_entity.id
_entity.type
_entity.pdbx_description
1 polymer ?
#
loop_
_entity_poly.entity_id
_entity_poly.type
_entity_poly.pdbx_seq_one_letter_code
_entity_poly.pdbx_strand_id
1 'polypeptide(L)'
;MGGSRIAVRTAQYVPDYMQVKIVDNDLNRCNRLTELLDDKTMIINGDGRDMDLLIEEGLKNTEAFVALTGNSETNILACLAAKRMGVEKTVAEVENIDYIGMAESLDIGTVINKKMIAASHIYQMMLDADVSNVK
;
A
#
# COMPACT_ATOMS: atom_id res chain seq x y z
N MET A 1 -0.73 -1.04 -5.77
CA MET A 1 -0.23 -0.01 -6.69
C MET A 1 1.08 0.57 -6.18
N GLY A 2 2.12 0.54 -7.00
CA GLY A 2 3.46 0.94 -6.62
C GLY A 2 4.33 -0.22 -6.11
N GLY A 3 5.45 -0.48 -6.77
CA GLY A 3 6.36 -1.59 -6.47
C GLY A 3 7.48 -1.23 -5.49
N SER A 4 7.15 -0.54 -4.40
CA SER A 4 8.09 -0.11 -3.36
C SER A 4 8.56 -1.28 -2.49
N ARG A 5 9.54 -1.02 -1.60
CA ARG A 5 9.98 -1.99 -0.59
C ARG A 5 8.83 -2.45 0.29
N ILE A 6 7.91 -1.54 0.64
CA ILE A 6 6.75 -1.89 1.45
C ILE A 6 5.86 -2.86 0.68
N ALA A 7 5.66 -2.63 -0.62
CA ALA A 7 4.86 -3.52 -1.45
C ALA A 7 5.48 -4.92 -1.50
N VAL A 8 6.78 -5.02 -1.68
CA VAL A 8 7.50 -6.31 -1.69
C VAL A 8 7.32 -7.03 -0.36
N ARG A 9 7.55 -6.36 0.75
CA ARG A 9 7.41 -6.95 2.08
C ARG A 9 5.97 -7.37 2.35
N THR A 10 5.01 -6.55 1.97
CA THR A 10 3.59 -6.88 2.12
C THR A 10 3.25 -8.15 1.35
N ALA A 11 3.68 -8.24 0.10
CA ALA A 11 3.46 -9.43 -0.72
C ALA A 11 4.08 -10.69 -0.12
N GLN A 12 5.22 -10.56 0.54
CA GLN A 12 5.90 -11.69 1.20
C GLN A 12 5.24 -12.10 2.52
N TYR A 13 4.56 -11.16 3.20
CA TYR A 13 3.94 -11.40 4.50
C TYR A 13 2.51 -11.92 4.41
N VAL A 14 1.79 -11.66 3.33
CA VAL A 14 0.41 -12.11 3.22
C VAL A 14 0.34 -13.64 3.16
N PRO A 15 -0.73 -14.24 3.69
CA PRO A 15 -0.90 -15.69 3.65
C PRO A 15 -0.95 -16.22 2.22
N ASP A 16 -0.57 -17.48 2.04
CA ASP A 16 -0.53 -18.13 0.72
C ASP A 16 -1.88 -18.19 0.01
N TYR A 17 -2.98 -18.12 0.75
CA TYR A 17 -4.31 -18.14 0.14
C TYR A 17 -4.72 -16.78 -0.46
N MET A 18 -3.97 -15.72 -0.17
CA MET A 18 -4.25 -14.40 -0.74
C MET A 18 -3.49 -14.22 -2.06
N GLN A 19 -4.22 -13.83 -3.09
CA GLN A 19 -3.62 -13.45 -4.36
C GLN A 19 -3.23 -11.98 -4.32
N VAL A 20 -1.99 -11.68 -4.69
CA VAL A 20 -1.46 -10.31 -4.72
C VAL A 20 -1.17 -9.92 -6.15
N LYS A 21 -1.62 -8.75 -6.55
CA LYS A 21 -1.26 -8.12 -7.82
C LYS A 21 -0.57 -6.80 -7.52
N ILE A 22 0.58 -6.58 -8.14
CA ILE A 22 1.33 -5.32 -8.03
C ILE A 22 1.31 -4.64 -9.38
N VAL A 23 0.83 -3.40 -9.41
CA VAL A 23 0.82 -2.57 -10.62
C VAL A 23 1.87 -1.48 -10.46
N ASP A 24 2.79 -1.40 -11.39
CA ASP A 24 3.83 -0.38 -11.40
C ASP A 24 4.09 0.09 -12.83
N ASN A 25 4.26 1.39 -13.01
CA ASN A 25 4.48 1.97 -14.34
C ASN A 25 5.93 1.88 -14.81
N ASP A 26 6.86 1.51 -13.95
CA ASP A 26 8.28 1.38 -14.26
C ASP A 26 8.59 -0.07 -14.67
N LEU A 27 8.89 -0.27 -15.95
CA LEU A 27 9.18 -1.60 -16.49
C LEU A 27 10.37 -2.26 -15.79
N ASN A 28 11.43 -1.48 -15.54
CA ASN A 28 12.62 -2.01 -14.86
C ASN A 28 12.31 -2.48 -13.46
N ARG A 29 11.46 -1.75 -12.74
CA ARG A 29 11.02 -2.16 -11.40
C ARG A 29 10.15 -3.41 -11.48
N CYS A 30 9.27 -3.50 -12.46
CA CYS A 30 8.46 -4.71 -12.67
C CYS A 30 9.35 -5.93 -12.90
N ASN A 31 10.39 -5.80 -13.70
CA ASN A 31 11.34 -6.90 -13.94
C ASN A 31 12.06 -7.33 -12.65
N ARG A 32 12.47 -6.38 -11.82
CA ARG A 32 13.10 -6.71 -10.54
C ARG A 32 12.12 -7.38 -9.59
N LEU A 33 10.87 -6.94 -9.55
CA LEU A 33 9.83 -7.55 -8.73
C LEU A 33 9.57 -9.00 -9.12
N THR A 34 9.59 -9.29 -10.41
CA THR A 34 9.42 -10.64 -10.92
C THR A 34 10.53 -11.58 -10.42
N GLU A 35 11.74 -11.06 -10.25
CA GLU A 35 12.86 -11.83 -9.70
C GLU A 35 12.77 -12.01 -8.18
N LEU A 36 12.24 -11.01 -7.47
CA LEU A 36 12.19 -10.98 -6.01
C LEU A 36 10.99 -11.75 -5.42
N LEU A 37 9.90 -11.82 -6.16
CA LEU A 37 8.64 -12.38 -5.67
C LEU A 37 8.35 -13.71 -6.38
N ASP A 38 7.59 -14.57 -5.70
CA ASP A 38 7.24 -15.87 -6.23
C ASP A 38 6.11 -15.78 -7.29
N ASP A 39 5.78 -16.93 -7.88
CA ASP A 39 4.78 -17.03 -8.95
C ASP A 39 3.35 -16.69 -8.47
N LYS A 40 3.12 -16.61 -7.17
CA LYS A 40 1.81 -16.26 -6.60
C LYS A 40 1.50 -14.78 -6.71
N THR A 41 2.53 -13.95 -6.85
CA THR A 41 2.37 -12.51 -7.01
C THR A 41 2.41 -12.16 -8.49
N MET A 42 1.34 -11.58 -8.98
CA MET A 42 1.25 -11.13 -10.37
C MET A 42 1.77 -9.70 -10.47
N ILE A 43 2.71 -9.48 -11.38
CA ILE A 43 3.30 -8.17 -11.64
C ILE A 43 2.74 -7.63 -12.94
N ILE A 44 2.19 -6.43 -12.89
CA ILE A 44 1.56 -5.77 -14.04
C ILE A 44 2.26 -4.46 -14.29
N ASN A 45 2.81 -4.29 -15.50
CA ASN A 45 3.39 -3.02 -15.93
C ASN A 45 2.27 -2.14 -16.47
N GLY A 46 1.93 -1.10 -15.73
CA GLY A 46 0.87 -0.18 -16.11
C GLY A 46 0.73 0.97 -15.12
N ASP A 47 -0.13 1.92 -15.46
CA ASP A 47 -0.41 3.07 -14.61
C ASP A 47 -1.53 2.72 -13.61
N GLY A 48 -1.20 2.77 -12.32
CA GLY A 48 -2.18 2.52 -11.26
C GLY A 48 -3.30 3.55 -11.16
N ARG A 49 -3.24 4.63 -11.94
CA ARG A 49 -4.32 5.61 -12.06
C ARG A 49 -5.29 5.28 -13.18
N ASP A 50 -4.95 4.32 -14.01
CA ASP A 50 -5.79 3.88 -15.13
C ASP A 50 -6.88 2.94 -14.59
N MET A 51 -8.08 3.47 -14.41
CA MET A 51 -9.20 2.71 -13.89
C MET A 51 -9.61 1.56 -14.79
N ASP A 52 -9.53 1.74 -16.11
CA ASP A 52 -9.86 0.67 -17.05
C ASP A 52 -8.92 -0.52 -16.88
N LEU A 53 -7.63 -0.26 -16.72
CA LEU A 53 -6.63 -1.29 -16.42
C LEU A 53 -6.95 -2.01 -15.12
N LEU A 54 -7.23 -1.26 -14.06
CA LEU A 54 -7.51 -1.84 -12.75
C LEU A 54 -8.79 -2.67 -12.76
N ILE A 55 -9.80 -2.23 -13.48
CA ILE A 55 -11.05 -2.98 -13.63
C ILE A 55 -10.81 -4.28 -14.41
N GLU A 56 -10.04 -4.23 -15.50
CA GLU A 56 -9.64 -5.43 -16.25
C GLU A 56 -8.91 -6.44 -15.36
N GLU A 57 -8.08 -5.95 -14.45
CA GLU A 57 -7.31 -6.79 -13.54
C GLU A 57 -8.09 -7.23 -12.30
N GLY A 58 -9.38 -6.93 -12.23
CA GLY A 58 -10.27 -7.46 -11.20
C GLY A 58 -10.47 -6.56 -9.99
N LEU A 59 -10.32 -5.25 -10.15
CA LEU A 59 -10.47 -4.30 -9.03
C LEU A 59 -11.81 -4.47 -8.30
N LYS A 60 -12.91 -4.67 -9.04
CA LYS A 60 -14.24 -4.79 -8.44
C LYS A 60 -14.42 -6.01 -7.54
N ASN A 61 -13.58 -7.02 -7.72
CA ASN A 61 -13.60 -8.24 -6.90
C ASN A 61 -12.43 -8.28 -5.89
N THR A 62 -11.69 -7.19 -5.77
CA THR A 62 -10.56 -7.06 -4.86
C THR A 62 -11.05 -6.71 -3.46
N GLU A 63 -10.55 -7.43 -2.46
CA GLU A 63 -10.90 -7.18 -1.07
C GLU A 63 -10.20 -5.94 -0.50
N ALA A 64 -8.96 -5.70 -0.92
CA ALA A 64 -8.17 -4.58 -0.42
C ALA A 64 -7.34 -3.96 -1.54
N PHE A 65 -7.31 -2.65 -1.56
CA PHE A 65 -6.50 -1.86 -2.49
C PHE A 65 -5.51 -1.01 -1.69
N VAL A 66 -4.23 -1.10 -2.04
CA VAL A 66 -3.16 -0.39 -1.32
C VAL A 66 -2.37 0.46 -2.30
N ALA A 67 -2.31 1.75 -2.06
CA ALA A 67 -1.61 2.72 -2.91
C ALA A 67 -0.32 3.19 -2.22
N LEU A 68 0.82 2.77 -2.76
CA LEU A 68 2.15 2.95 -2.18
C LEU A 68 3.13 3.64 -3.13
N THR A 69 2.65 4.49 -4.03
CA THR A 69 3.52 5.27 -4.91
C THR A 69 4.23 6.37 -4.12
N GLY A 70 5.24 6.98 -4.71
CA GLY A 70 5.93 8.12 -4.11
C GLY A 70 5.12 9.41 -4.10
N ASN A 71 3.91 9.42 -4.64
CA ASN A 71 3.07 10.61 -4.75
C ASN A 71 1.81 10.47 -3.88
N SER A 72 1.73 11.28 -2.82
CA SER A 72 0.62 11.22 -1.85
C SER A 72 -0.74 11.52 -2.49
N GLU A 73 -0.81 12.50 -3.37
CA GLU A 73 -2.06 12.87 -4.05
C GLU A 73 -2.56 11.74 -4.94
N THR A 74 -1.66 11.12 -5.68
CA THR A 74 -2.00 9.96 -6.52
C THR A 74 -2.55 8.82 -5.66
N ASN A 75 -1.93 8.55 -4.52
CA ASN A 75 -2.37 7.49 -3.61
C ASN A 75 -3.76 7.77 -3.05
N ILE A 76 -4.03 9.00 -2.65
CA ILE A 76 -5.34 9.43 -2.15
C ILE A 76 -6.41 9.27 -3.22
N LEU A 77 -6.16 9.79 -4.41
CA LEU A 77 -7.13 9.74 -5.51
C LEU A 77 -7.39 8.31 -5.97
N ALA A 78 -6.35 7.48 -6.04
CA ALA A 78 -6.51 6.07 -6.42
C ALA A 78 -7.35 5.30 -5.40
N CYS A 79 -7.13 5.52 -4.11
CA CYS A 79 -7.92 4.88 -3.06
C CYS A 79 -9.37 5.36 -3.08
N LEU A 80 -9.59 6.65 -3.31
CA LEU A 80 -10.95 7.20 -3.43
C LEU A 80 -11.69 6.56 -4.61
N ALA A 81 -11.03 6.42 -5.75
CA ALA A 81 -11.61 5.78 -6.93
C ALA A 81 -11.90 4.29 -6.67
N ALA A 82 -10.97 3.57 -6.05
CA ALA A 82 -11.15 2.16 -5.69
C ALA A 82 -12.36 1.98 -4.75
N LYS A 83 -12.49 2.86 -3.78
CA LYS A 83 -13.61 2.81 -2.83
C LYS A 83 -14.94 3.05 -3.54
N ARG A 84 -14.99 3.97 -4.49
CA ARG A 84 -16.20 4.19 -5.31
C ARG A 84 -16.55 2.99 -6.19
N MET A 85 -15.57 2.17 -6.53
CA MET A 85 -15.79 0.93 -7.28
C MET A 85 -16.22 -0.24 -6.40
N GLY A 86 -16.34 -0.04 -5.10
CA GLY A 86 -16.83 -1.03 -4.16
C GLY A 86 -15.77 -1.79 -3.39
N VAL A 87 -14.50 -1.40 -3.46
CA VAL A 87 -13.45 -2.01 -2.65
C VAL A 87 -13.64 -1.59 -1.20
N GLU A 88 -13.75 -2.57 -0.30
CA GLU A 88 -14.07 -2.32 1.10
C GLU A 88 -12.89 -1.72 1.87
N LYS A 89 -11.70 -2.24 1.64
CA LYS A 89 -10.49 -1.85 2.38
C LYS A 89 -9.53 -1.12 1.47
N THR A 90 -9.24 0.12 1.80
CA THR A 90 -8.26 0.93 1.06
C THR A 90 -7.21 1.47 2.01
N VAL A 91 -5.96 1.44 1.57
CA VAL A 91 -4.82 1.94 2.33
C VAL A 91 -4.01 2.85 1.43
N ALA A 92 -3.77 4.08 1.87
CA ALA A 92 -2.98 5.05 1.12
C ALA A 92 -1.75 5.49 1.91
N GLU A 93 -0.59 5.46 1.26
CA GLU A 93 0.62 6.06 1.82
C GLU A 93 0.59 7.56 1.54
N VAL A 94 0.63 8.38 2.60
CA VAL A 94 0.60 9.83 2.53
C VAL A 94 1.78 10.37 3.30
N GLU A 95 2.84 10.74 2.59
CA GLU A 95 4.07 11.25 3.21
C GLU A 95 4.00 12.75 3.53
N ASN A 96 3.16 13.49 2.81
CA ASN A 96 2.94 14.90 3.08
C ASN A 96 1.99 15.05 4.27
N ILE A 97 2.52 15.53 5.40
CA ILE A 97 1.76 15.70 6.64
C ILE A 97 0.54 16.59 6.45
N ASP A 98 0.64 17.61 5.59
CA ASP A 98 -0.46 18.52 5.33
C ASP A 98 -1.68 17.84 4.68
N TYR A 99 -1.46 16.72 4.02
CA TYR A 99 -2.52 15.96 3.34
C TYR A 99 -3.16 14.87 4.21
N ILE A 100 -2.56 14.54 5.35
CA ILE A 100 -3.08 13.45 6.20
C ILE A 100 -4.48 13.78 6.71
N GLY A 101 -4.68 14.97 7.25
CA GLY A 101 -5.98 15.42 7.74
C GLY A 101 -7.04 15.46 6.65
N MET A 102 -6.66 15.93 5.46
CA MET A 102 -7.56 15.95 4.31
C MET A 102 -7.93 14.51 3.86
N ALA A 103 -6.96 13.63 3.80
CA ALA A 103 -7.18 12.24 3.43
C ALA A 103 -8.14 11.54 4.41
N GLU A 104 -7.95 11.77 5.70
CA GLU A 104 -8.83 11.24 6.74
C GLU A 104 -10.26 11.78 6.60
N SER A 105 -10.42 13.07 6.27
CA SER A 105 -11.73 13.68 6.09
C SER A 105 -12.47 13.17 4.85
N LEU A 106 -11.75 12.69 3.84
CA LEU A 106 -12.34 12.10 2.63
C LEU A 106 -12.79 10.65 2.83
N ASP A 107 -12.50 10.07 3.99
CA ASP A 107 -12.86 8.68 4.30
C ASP A 107 -12.36 7.69 3.24
N ILE A 108 -11.09 7.81 2.89
CA ILE A 108 -10.45 6.92 1.91
C ILE A 108 -9.94 5.61 2.50
N GLY A 109 -10.24 5.34 3.75
CA GLY A 109 -9.76 4.16 4.46
C GLY A 109 -8.57 4.50 5.36
N THR A 110 -7.61 3.59 5.46
CA THR A 110 -6.45 3.76 6.32
C THR A 110 -5.37 4.59 5.63
N VAL A 111 -4.82 5.55 6.35
CA VAL A 111 -3.68 6.35 5.88
C VAL A 111 -2.44 5.91 6.62
N ILE A 112 -1.37 5.62 5.88
CA ILE A 112 -0.07 5.30 6.47
C ILE A 112 0.96 6.36 6.11
N ASN A 113 1.86 6.63 7.05
CA ASN A 113 2.98 7.54 6.88
C ASN A 113 4.22 6.87 7.46
N LYS A 114 5.28 6.76 6.65
CA LYS A 114 6.50 6.05 7.06
C LYS A 114 7.14 6.65 8.30
N LYS A 115 7.18 7.98 8.38
CA LYS A 115 7.80 8.66 9.54
C LYS A 115 7.01 8.42 10.82
N MET A 116 5.69 8.44 10.74
CA MET A 116 4.82 8.18 11.89
C MET A 116 4.92 6.71 12.33
N ILE A 117 4.98 5.79 11.38
CA ILE A 117 5.17 4.37 11.67
C ILE A 117 6.51 4.14 12.36
N ALA A 118 7.59 4.74 11.85
CA ALA A 118 8.93 4.62 12.43
C ALA A 118 8.96 5.20 13.85
N ALA A 119 8.38 6.38 14.05
CA ALA A 119 8.31 7.02 15.38
C ALA A 119 7.52 6.17 16.37
N SER A 120 6.40 5.62 15.94
CA SER A 120 5.57 4.73 16.76
C SER A 120 6.33 3.46 17.15
N HIS A 121 7.09 2.90 16.22
CA HIS A 121 7.90 1.71 16.47
C HIS A 121 9.02 1.99 17.49
N ILE A 122 9.69 3.13 17.36
CA ILE A 122 10.73 3.55 18.32
C ILE A 122 10.11 3.73 19.71
N TYR A 123 8.97 4.40 19.79
CA TYR A 123 8.27 4.59 21.06
C TYR A 123 7.89 3.26 21.71
N GLN A 124 7.41 2.32 20.92
CA GLN A 124 7.07 0.98 21.40
C GLN A 124 8.30 0.24 21.95
N MET A 125 9.43 0.35 21.26
CA MET A 125 10.69 -0.23 21.72
C MET A 125 11.14 0.38 23.05
N MET A 126 10.95 1.68 23.23
CA MET A 126 11.27 2.36 24.49
C MET A 126 10.38 1.87 25.63
N LEU A 127 9.09 1.69 25.39
CA LEU A 127 8.17 1.14 26.39
C LEU A 127 8.54 -0.29 26.78
N ASP A 128 8.90 -1.12 25.83
CA ASP A 128 9.32 -2.50 26.10
C ASP A 128 10.61 -2.53 26.93
N ALA A 129 11.56 -1.63 26.66
CA ALA A 129 12.77 -1.50 27.44
C ALA A 129 12.48 -1.08 28.89
N ASP A 130 11.56 -0.12 29.10
CA ASP A 130 11.14 0.30 30.44
C ASP A 130 10.51 -0.84 31.22
N VAL A 131 9.64 -1.61 30.59
CA VAL A 131 9.01 -2.78 31.21
C VAL A 131 10.07 -3.80 31.60
N SER A 132 11.10 -4.00 30.78
CA SER A 132 12.19 -4.91 31.09
C SER A 132 13.01 -4.44 32.28
N ASN A 133 13.14 -3.13 32.50
CA ASN A 133 13.92 -2.54 33.58
C ASN A 133 13.18 -2.48 34.92
N VAL A 134 11.89 -2.68 34.94
CA VAL A 134 11.04 -2.59 36.15
C VAL A 134 11.07 -3.85 36.99
N LYS A 135 11.76 -4.83 36.58
CA LYS A 135 11.88 -6.10 37.32
C LYS A 135 12.48 -5.90 38.74
#